data_ad1f0cc7618974ab96722735b23ad769
#
_entry.id   ad1f0cc7618974ab96722735b23ad769
#
_cell.length_a   1.000
_cell.length_b   1.000
_cell.length_c   1.000
_cell.angle_alpha   90.00
_cell.angle_beta   90.00
_cell.angle_gamma   90.00
#
_symmetry.space_group_name_H-M   'P 1'
#
loop_
_entity.id
_entity.type
_entity.pdbx_description
1 polymer ?
#
loop_
_entity_poly.entity_id
_entity_poly.type
_entity_poly.pdbx_seq_one_letter_code
_entity_poly.pdbx_strand_id
1 'polypeptide(L)'
;VRFRIAQEKYMKNDRVQIVSNRMVYKQSGNRLNVKSLLLLVNKSKQPIDSPILYLNPGLGIVSLTSEGQELAYNREGHVVVMNRKMECGEELPLRVEYEGTIDEAICYLELSDEEYHNTRMGVLPFSADPSGKMPKTRHELYSNGGRFAHVGNKYTILLPECLWYLSAVPPVNLQMPSMKDFDFTDYQLEVEGQEGKAVISQGCMERNEKGISYSNAHPLPRLSLCIGDYEQKTITVDSLSFGVYYFPGHDFWVKDHRLSSDSLRLLISDQLG
;
A
#
# COMPACT_ATOMS: atom_id res chain seq x y z
N VAL A 1 -10.82 -12.59 -12.41
CA VAL A 1 -12.29 -12.54 -12.57
C VAL A 1 -12.98 -12.32 -11.24
N ARG A 2 -12.79 -13.18 -10.22
CA ARG A 2 -13.54 -13.14 -8.95
C ARG A 2 -13.50 -11.77 -8.25
N PHE A 3 -12.34 -11.17 -8.09
CA PHE A 3 -12.20 -9.89 -7.40
C PHE A 3 -12.77 -8.73 -8.21
N ARG A 4 -12.67 -8.79 -9.52
CA ARG A 4 -13.24 -7.80 -10.44
C ARG A 4 -14.76 -7.76 -10.34
N ILE A 5 -15.42 -8.91 -10.34
CA ILE A 5 -16.88 -9.00 -10.18
C ILE A 5 -17.33 -8.39 -8.84
N ALA A 6 -16.63 -8.71 -7.75
CA ALA A 6 -16.93 -8.13 -6.44
C ALA A 6 -16.78 -6.60 -6.46
N GLN A 7 -15.72 -6.09 -7.08
CA GLN A 7 -15.51 -4.64 -7.17
C GLN A 7 -16.59 -3.96 -8.02
N GLU A 8 -16.94 -4.50 -9.18
CA GLU A 8 -17.99 -3.98 -10.06
C GLU A 8 -19.35 -3.90 -9.35
N LYS A 9 -19.68 -4.94 -8.59
CA LYS A 9 -20.93 -5.01 -7.82
C LYS A 9 -21.07 -3.91 -6.75
N TYR A 10 -19.95 -3.56 -6.11
CA TYR A 10 -19.93 -2.63 -4.98
C TYR A 10 -19.36 -1.26 -5.32
N MET A 11 -18.93 -1.03 -6.55
CA MET A 11 -18.45 0.27 -6.97
C MET A 11 -19.60 1.29 -6.95
N LYS A 12 -19.51 2.24 -6.04
CA LYS A 12 -20.50 3.33 -5.87
C LYS A 12 -19.79 4.67 -6.06
N ASN A 13 -20.55 5.67 -6.49
CA ASN A 13 -20.05 7.03 -6.67
C ASN A 13 -19.79 7.71 -5.31
N ASP A 14 -20.65 7.45 -4.33
CA ASP A 14 -20.51 8.01 -2.97
C ASP A 14 -19.75 7.03 -2.09
N ARG A 15 -18.62 7.49 -1.53
CA ARG A 15 -17.78 6.72 -0.64
C ARG A 15 -17.41 7.50 0.61
N VAL A 16 -17.18 6.77 1.68
CA VAL A 16 -16.59 7.34 2.90
C VAL A 16 -15.13 7.71 2.64
N GLN A 17 -14.60 8.60 3.44
CA GLN A 17 -13.17 8.93 3.47
C GLN A 17 -12.56 8.45 4.78
N ILE A 18 -11.36 7.88 4.73
CA ILE A 18 -10.53 7.62 5.91
C ILE A 18 -9.70 8.88 6.16
N VAL A 19 -10.00 9.62 7.21
CA VAL A 19 -9.24 10.84 7.57
C VAL A 19 -8.01 10.53 8.39
N SER A 20 -8.05 9.50 9.23
CA SER A 20 -6.89 9.03 9.97
C SER A 20 -6.86 7.51 10.08
N ASN A 21 -5.65 6.95 10.13
CA ASN A 21 -5.42 5.53 10.31
C ASN A 21 -4.15 5.31 11.16
N ARG A 22 -4.34 4.87 12.41
CA ARG A 22 -3.24 4.53 13.33
C ARG A 22 -3.10 3.01 13.37
N MET A 23 -1.98 2.51 12.93
CA MET A 23 -1.74 1.08 12.76
C MET A 23 -0.60 0.59 13.64
N VAL A 24 -0.79 -0.58 14.25
CA VAL A 24 0.27 -1.38 14.85
C VAL A 24 0.42 -2.65 14.03
N TYR A 25 1.56 -2.79 13.40
CA TYR A 25 1.91 -3.91 12.52
C TYR A 25 2.81 -4.89 13.26
N LYS A 26 2.47 -6.18 13.19
CA LYS A 26 3.30 -7.30 13.63
C LYS A 26 3.39 -8.35 12.55
N GLN A 27 4.52 -9.04 12.48
CA GLN A 27 4.75 -10.12 11.52
C GLN A 27 5.34 -11.36 12.19
N SER A 28 4.86 -12.53 11.78
CA SER A 28 5.43 -13.82 12.14
C SER A 28 5.53 -14.69 10.88
N GLY A 29 6.74 -14.93 10.39
CA GLY A 29 6.96 -15.61 9.12
C GLY A 29 6.35 -14.85 7.94
N ASN A 30 5.41 -15.48 7.25
CA ASN A 30 4.66 -14.89 6.16
C ASN A 30 3.27 -14.36 6.56
N ARG A 31 2.91 -14.46 7.85
CA ARG A 31 1.65 -13.92 8.37
C ARG A 31 1.88 -12.57 8.99
N LEU A 32 0.96 -11.68 8.78
CA LEU A 32 0.90 -10.38 9.43
C LEU A 32 -0.36 -10.28 10.30
N ASN A 33 -0.25 -9.49 11.36
CA ASN A 33 -1.36 -9.03 12.19
C ASN A 33 -1.28 -7.51 12.28
N VAL A 34 -2.40 -6.85 12.06
CA VAL A 34 -2.49 -5.38 12.13
C VAL A 34 -3.68 -5.00 13.00
N LYS A 35 -3.42 -4.11 13.96
CA LYS A 35 -4.44 -3.41 14.72
C LYS A 35 -4.53 -1.98 14.20
N SER A 36 -5.71 -1.57 13.82
CA SER A 36 -5.96 -0.29 13.17
C SER A 36 -7.05 0.49 13.91
N LEU A 37 -6.77 1.76 14.18
CA LEU A 37 -7.74 2.74 14.64
C LEU A 37 -8.00 3.72 13.50
N LEU A 38 -9.19 3.63 12.93
CA LEU A 38 -9.62 4.41 11.78
C LEU A 38 -10.64 5.47 12.20
N LEU A 39 -10.58 6.63 11.56
CA LEU A 39 -11.67 7.59 11.58
C LEU A 39 -12.23 7.71 10.16
N LEU A 40 -13.47 7.27 9.99
CA LEU A 40 -14.21 7.43 8.74
C LEU A 40 -15.06 8.69 8.81
N VAL A 41 -15.23 9.35 7.67
CA VAL A 41 -16.11 10.51 7.53
C VAL A 41 -16.94 10.37 6.25
N ASN A 42 -18.23 10.60 6.35
CA ASN A 42 -19.08 10.79 5.18
C ASN A 42 -19.04 12.25 4.74
N LYS A 43 -18.19 12.58 3.77
CA LYS A 43 -18.09 13.93 3.17
C LYS A 43 -19.05 14.15 2.01
N SER A 44 -19.88 13.15 1.65
CA SER A 44 -20.87 13.31 0.60
C SER A 44 -22.06 14.18 1.09
N LYS A 45 -22.84 14.65 0.14
CA LYS A 45 -24.07 15.42 0.42
C LYS A 45 -25.26 14.55 0.77
N GLN A 46 -25.10 13.23 0.75
CA GLN A 46 -26.15 12.25 0.98
C GLN A 46 -25.72 11.23 2.03
N PRO A 47 -26.65 10.61 2.75
CA PRO A 47 -26.35 9.47 3.60
C PRO A 47 -25.79 8.29 2.79
N ILE A 48 -24.87 7.54 3.39
CA ILE A 48 -24.31 6.32 2.83
C ILE A 48 -24.86 5.14 3.63
N ASP A 49 -25.73 4.34 3.02
CA ASP A 49 -26.43 3.25 3.72
C ASP A 49 -25.50 2.11 4.15
N SER A 50 -24.46 1.84 3.35
CA SER A 50 -23.53 0.74 3.59
C SER A 50 -22.12 1.18 3.18
N PRO A 51 -21.36 1.81 4.08
CA PRO A 51 -19.98 2.19 3.80
C PRO A 51 -19.12 1.00 3.39
N ILE A 52 -18.26 1.22 2.40
CA ILE A 52 -17.41 0.18 1.82
C ILE A 52 -15.96 0.49 2.12
N LEU A 53 -15.23 -0.54 2.57
CA LEU A 53 -13.79 -0.54 2.71
C LEU A 53 -13.19 -1.69 1.89
N TYR A 54 -11.92 -1.57 1.60
CA TYR A 54 -11.16 -2.57 0.84
C TYR A 54 -9.99 -3.08 1.70
N LEU A 55 -9.81 -4.41 1.71
CA LEU A 55 -8.74 -5.08 2.43
C LEU A 55 -8.29 -6.30 1.63
N ASN A 56 -7.00 -6.63 1.68
CA ASN A 56 -6.48 -7.82 1.01
C ASN A 56 -7.33 -9.06 1.29
N PRO A 57 -7.71 -9.84 0.28
CA PRO A 57 -8.58 -11.01 0.46
C PRO A 57 -7.97 -12.12 1.33
N GLY A 58 -6.63 -12.18 1.44
CA GLY A 58 -5.93 -13.11 2.32
C GLY A 58 -5.84 -12.70 3.79
N LEU A 59 -6.32 -11.47 4.13
CA LEU A 59 -6.36 -10.97 5.50
C LEU A 59 -7.77 -11.14 6.09
N GLY A 60 -7.91 -11.97 7.11
CA GLY A 60 -9.18 -12.15 7.84
C GLY A 60 -9.38 -11.06 8.90
N ILE A 61 -10.56 -10.46 8.98
CA ILE A 61 -10.93 -9.54 10.05
C ILE A 61 -11.24 -10.37 11.30
N VAL A 62 -10.48 -10.14 12.36
CA VAL A 62 -10.63 -10.79 13.67
C VAL A 62 -11.69 -10.07 14.49
N SER A 63 -11.66 -8.73 14.47
CA SER A 63 -12.65 -7.89 15.14
C SER A 63 -12.85 -6.58 14.39
N LEU A 64 -14.10 -6.11 14.39
CA LEU A 64 -14.50 -4.80 13.87
C LEU A 64 -15.47 -4.18 14.86
N THR A 65 -15.04 -3.11 15.51
CA THR A 65 -15.83 -2.45 16.54
C THR A 65 -15.89 -0.94 16.35
N SER A 66 -16.97 -0.32 16.78
CA SER A 66 -17.11 1.12 16.91
C SER A 66 -17.62 1.44 18.31
N GLU A 67 -16.96 2.37 19.00
CA GLU A 67 -17.34 2.77 20.38
C GLU A 67 -17.49 1.60 21.35
N GLY A 68 -16.68 0.53 21.15
CA GLY A 68 -16.71 -0.68 21.97
C GLY A 68 -17.80 -1.69 21.60
N GLN A 69 -18.66 -1.40 20.64
CA GLN A 69 -19.68 -2.32 20.14
C GLN A 69 -19.23 -2.99 18.84
N GLU A 70 -19.54 -4.27 18.71
CA GLU A 70 -19.25 -5.03 17.51
C GLU A 70 -20.10 -4.52 16.32
N LEU A 71 -19.45 -4.28 15.19
CA LEU A 71 -20.09 -3.79 13.98
C LEU A 71 -20.23 -4.92 12.98
N ALA A 72 -21.47 -5.22 12.60
CA ALA A 72 -21.74 -6.24 11.59
C ALA A 72 -21.27 -5.76 10.19
N TYR A 73 -20.68 -6.67 9.45
CA TYR A 73 -20.25 -6.44 8.08
C TYR A 73 -20.44 -7.69 7.22
N ASN A 74 -20.52 -7.48 5.91
CA ASN A 74 -20.43 -8.53 4.90
C ASN A 74 -19.11 -8.39 4.15
N ARG A 75 -18.54 -9.53 3.75
CA ARG A 75 -17.28 -9.53 3.01
C ARG A 75 -17.38 -10.36 1.73
N GLU A 76 -16.97 -9.76 0.63
CA GLU A 76 -16.85 -10.44 -0.67
C GLU A 76 -15.46 -10.19 -1.24
N GLY A 77 -14.57 -11.19 -1.09
CA GLY A 77 -13.17 -11.05 -1.48
C GLY A 77 -12.44 -9.93 -0.73
N HIS A 78 -12.07 -8.89 -1.45
CA HIS A 78 -11.38 -7.70 -0.91
C HIS A 78 -12.35 -6.59 -0.46
N VAL A 79 -13.65 -6.73 -0.74
CA VAL A 79 -14.66 -5.73 -0.41
C VAL A 79 -15.27 -6.04 0.95
N VAL A 80 -15.27 -5.08 1.84
CA VAL A 80 -15.86 -5.11 3.19
C VAL A 80 -17.00 -4.10 3.22
N VAL A 81 -18.22 -4.57 3.37
CA VAL A 81 -19.45 -3.77 3.37
C VAL A 81 -19.99 -3.70 4.79
N MET A 82 -19.99 -2.53 5.40
CA MET A 82 -20.50 -2.34 6.76
C MET A 82 -22.01 -2.26 6.76
N ASN A 83 -22.64 -2.98 7.71
CA ASN A 83 -24.10 -2.98 7.89
C ASN A 83 -24.52 -1.81 8.79
N ARG A 84 -24.15 -0.61 8.40
CA ARG A 84 -24.45 0.61 9.13
C ARG A 84 -24.62 1.77 8.14
N LYS A 85 -25.63 2.60 8.36
CA LYS A 85 -25.82 3.87 7.66
C LYS A 85 -24.92 4.94 8.30
N MET A 86 -24.36 5.80 7.48
CA MET A 86 -23.66 7.03 7.90
C MET A 86 -24.36 8.25 7.33
N GLU A 87 -24.78 9.16 8.20
CA GLU A 87 -25.39 10.43 7.80
C GLU A 87 -24.36 11.39 7.20
N CYS A 88 -24.84 12.45 6.53
CA CYS A 88 -23.94 13.50 5.99
C CYS A 88 -23.10 14.13 7.09
N GLY A 89 -21.80 14.20 6.91
CA GLY A 89 -20.87 14.78 7.87
C GLY A 89 -20.60 13.90 9.09
N GLU A 90 -21.20 12.72 9.19
CA GLU A 90 -20.98 11.83 10.32
C GLU A 90 -19.55 11.31 10.33
N GLU A 91 -18.96 11.30 11.53
CA GLU A 91 -17.67 10.70 11.85
C GLU A 91 -17.90 9.36 12.54
N LEU A 92 -17.18 8.33 12.09
CA LEU A 92 -17.29 6.97 12.63
C LEU A 92 -15.89 6.45 13.02
N PRO A 93 -15.58 6.43 14.32
CA PRO A 93 -14.35 5.80 14.80
C PRO A 93 -14.49 4.27 14.74
N LEU A 94 -13.52 3.62 14.12
CA LEU A 94 -13.44 2.16 14.03
C LEU A 94 -12.16 1.63 14.66
N ARG A 95 -12.29 0.52 15.37
CA ARG A 95 -11.17 -0.32 15.77
C ARG A 95 -11.28 -1.64 15.03
N VAL A 96 -10.25 -1.97 14.27
CA VAL A 96 -10.22 -3.18 13.46
C VAL A 96 -8.94 -3.95 13.75
N GLU A 97 -9.07 -5.24 13.98
CA GLU A 97 -7.93 -6.17 14.00
C GLU A 97 -8.11 -7.17 12.87
N TYR A 98 -7.06 -7.37 12.10
CA TYR A 98 -7.04 -8.31 10.99
C TYR A 98 -5.69 -9.01 10.88
N GLU A 99 -5.70 -10.24 10.39
CA GLU A 99 -4.50 -11.05 10.24
C GLU A 99 -4.59 -12.01 9.06
N GLY A 100 -3.45 -12.50 8.62
CA GLY A 100 -3.39 -13.48 7.54
C GLY A 100 -2.13 -13.39 6.70
N THR A 101 -2.25 -13.85 5.47
CA THR A 101 -1.21 -13.76 4.46
C THR A 101 -1.69 -12.95 3.27
N ILE A 102 -0.79 -12.24 2.63
CA ILE A 102 -1.14 -11.43 1.46
C ILE A 102 -1.46 -12.33 0.25
N ASP A 103 -2.64 -12.14 -0.32
CA ASP A 103 -2.97 -12.65 -1.65
C ASP A 103 -2.55 -11.63 -2.70
N GLU A 104 -1.48 -11.92 -3.41
CA GLU A 104 -0.93 -11.04 -4.45
C GLU A 104 -1.85 -10.91 -5.68
N ALA A 105 -2.82 -11.80 -5.87
CA ALA A 105 -3.71 -11.76 -7.03
C ALA A 105 -4.52 -10.46 -7.10
N ILE A 106 -4.78 -9.81 -5.95
CA ILE A 106 -5.47 -8.52 -5.89
C ILE A 106 -4.70 -7.39 -6.59
N CYS A 107 -3.37 -7.48 -6.63
CA CYS A 107 -2.52 -6.47 -7.24
C CYS A 107 -2.66 -6.40 -8.77
N TYR A 108 -3.25 -7.43 -9.36
CA TYR A 108 -3.38 -7.63 -10.81
C TYR A 108 -4.84 -7.58 -11.28
N LEU A 109 -5.69 -6.89 -10.54
CA LEU A 109 -7.12 -6.83 -10.77
C LEU A 109 -7.50 -6.21 -12.13
N GLU A 110 -6.62 -5.39 -12.68
CA GLU A 110 -6.74 -4.77 -14.00
C GLU A 110 -6.48 -5.74 -15.16
N LEU A 111 -5.82 -6.89 -14.89
CA LEU A 111 -5.46 -7.86 -15.91
C LEU A 111 -6.61 -8.85 -16.18
N SER A 112 -6.70 -9.34 -17.42
CA SER A 112 -7.49 -10.53 -17.73
C SER A 112 -6.88 -11.77 -17.09
N ASP A 113 -7.64 -12.86 -16.98
CA ASP A 113 -7.14 -14.12 -16.42
C ASP A 113 -5.97 -14.68 -17.22
N GLU A 114 -6.01 -14.54 -18.55
CA GLU A 114 -4.95 -14.97 -19.45
C GLU A 114 -3.67 -14.16 -19.24
N GLU A 115 -3.77 -12.83 -19.19
CA GLU A 115 -2.64 -11.95 -18.92
C GLU A 115 -2.04 -12.22 -17.53
N TYR A 116 -2.88 -12.41 -16.51
CA TYR A 116 -2.44 -12.75 -15.16
C TYR A 116 -1.68 -14.07 -15.13
N HIS A 117 -2.22 -15.11 -15.79
CA HIS A 117 -1.60 -16.41 -15.86
C HIS A 117 -0.24 -16.36 -16.54
N ASN A 118 -0.15 -15.69 -17.68
CA ASN A 118 1.09 -15.49 -18.42
C ASN A 118 2.14 -14.73 -17.61
N THR A 119 1.72 -13.70 -16.87
CA THR A 119 2.60 -12.93 -15.98
C THR A 119 3.19 -13.79 -14.86
N ARG A 120 2.36 -14.65 -14.25
CA ARG A 120 2.78 -15.48 -13.11
C ARG A 120 3.64 -16.67 -13.54
N MET A 121 3.43 -17.22 -14.73
CA MET A 121 4.20 -18.34 -15.26
C MET A 121 5.63 -17.97 -15.66
N GLY A 122 6.02 -16.72 -15.50
CA GLY A 122 7.37 -16.27 -15.89
C GLY A 122 7.60 -16.43 -17.40
N VAL A 123 6.57 -16.53 -18.20
CA VAL A 123 6.64 -16.29 -19.63
C VAL A 123 6.88 -14.79 -19.76
N LEU A 124 8.11 -14.43 -19.41
CA LEU A 124 8.61 -13.14 -19.75
C LEU A 124 8.44 -13.00 -21.25
N PRO A 125 7.77 -11.98 -21.74
CA PRO A 125 8.10 -11.45 -23.01
C PRO A 125 9.48 -10.78 -22.86
N PHE A 126 10.52 -11.57 -22.66
CA PHE A 126 11.88 -11.18 -23.02
C PHE A 126 12.02 -11.33 -24.52
N SER A 127 11.08 -10.86 -25.26
CA SER A 127 11.36 -10.14 -26.44
C SER A 127 11.63 -8.71 -25.96
N ALA A 128 12.86 -8.44 -25.57
CA ALA A 128 13.37 -7.10 -25.75
C ALA A 128 12.94 -6.75 -27.16
N ASP A 129 11.90 -5.94 -27.29
CA ASP A 129 11.48 -5.46 -28.61
C ASP A 129 12.72 -4.75 -29.16
N PRO A 130 13.37 -5.26 -30.25
CA PRO A 130 14.57 -4.67 -30.78
C PRO A 130 14.35 -3.21 -31.18
N SER A 131 13.09 -2.75 -31.22
CA SER A 131 12.71 -1.38 -31.55
C SER A 131 12.90 -0.38 -30.40
N GLY A 132 13.26 -0.82 -29.19
CA GLY A 132 13.49 0.05 -28.02
C GLY A 132 12.26 0.84 -27.57
N LYS A 133 11.04 0.37 -27.89
CA LYS A 133 9.81 1.03 -27.46
C LYS A 133 9.65 0.90 -25.96
N MET A 134 9.42 2.03 -25.31
CA MET A 134 9.07 2.07 -23.89
C MET A 134 7.78 1.28 -23.64
N PRO A 135 7.71 0.57 -22.50
CA PRO A 135 6.49 -0.15 -22.11
C PRO A 135 5.30 0.80 -22.08
N LYS A 136 4.22 0.42 -22.75
CA LYS A 136 3.02 1.27 -22.90
C LYS A 136 2.06 1.13 -21.73
N THR A 137 2.18 0.03 -20.98
CA THR A 137 1.29 -0.27 -19.86
C THR A 137 2.09 -0.44 -18.58
N ARG A 138 1.43 -0.18 -17.46
CA ARG A 138 2.00 -0.44 -16.13
C ARG A 138 2.39 -1.91 -15.95
N HIS A 139 1.60 -2.81 -16.53
CA HIS A 139 1.89 -4.24 -16.57
C HIS A 139 3.22 -4.55 -17.25
N GLU A 140 3.50 -3.97 -18.40
CA GLU A 140 4.78 -4.13 -19.10
C GLU A 140 5.98 -3.63 -18.28
N LEU A 141 5.80 -2.55 -17.49
CA LEU A 141 6.81 -2.05 -16.56
C LEU A 141 7.12 -3.04 -15.42
N TYR A 142 6.10 -3.75 -14.93
CA TYR A 142 6.22 -4.65 -13.77
C TYR A 142 6.37 -6.13 -14.15
N SER A 143 6.16 -6.51 -15.41
CA SER A 143 6.39 -7.88 -15.90
C SER A 143 7.85 -8.35 -15.76
N ASN A 144 8.77 -7.43 -15.53
CA ASN A 144 10.19 -7.70 -15.28
C ASN A 144 10.49 -8.17 -13.83
N GLY A 145 9.53 -8.81 -13.15
CA GLY A 145 9.73 -9.41 -11.83
C GLY A 145 9.51 -8.48 -10.64
N GLY A 146 8.93 -7.31 -10.85
CA GLY A 146 8.50 -6.41 -9.77
C GLY A 146 7.35 -7.05 -8.98
N ARG A 147 7.53 -7.23 -7.67
CA ARG A 147 6.47 -7.68 -6.77
C ARG A 147 5.84 -6.49 -6.08
N PHE A 148 4.50 -6.48 -5.99
CA PHE A 148 3.75 -5.51 -5.19
C PHE A 148 3.72 -5.87 -3.72
N ALA A 149 3.88 -7.15 -3.41
CA ALA A 149 3.91 -7.66 -2.05
C ALA A 149 4.82 -8.88 -1.92
N HIS A 150 5.52 -8.93 -0.80
CA HIS A 150 6.22 -10.11 -0.30
C HIS A 150 6.28 -10.00 1.21
N VAL A 151 5.91 -11.08 1.90
CA VAL A 151 6.03 -11.17 3.36
C VAL A 151 6.87 -12.40 3.68
N GLY A 152 8.03 -12.20 4.28
CA GLY A 152 8.95 -13.29 4.58
C GLY A 152 9.98 -12.95 5.66
N ASN A 153 10.70 -13.97 6.12
CA ASN A 153 11.69 -13.81 7.20
C ASN A 153 12.89 -12.96 6.79
N LYS A 154 13.30 -13.02 5.52
CA LYS A 154 14.45 -12.25 5.01
C LYS A 154 14.08 -10.79 4.74
N TYR A 155 12.95 -10.60 4.08
CA TYR A 155 12.46 -9.26 3.76
C TYR A 155 10.94 -9.26 3.61
N THR A 156 10.38 -8.09 3.75
CA THR A 156 8.95 -7.78 3.49
C THR A 156 8.87 -6.54 2.63
N ILE A 157 7.99 -6.58 1.63
CA ILE A 157 7.61 -5.45 0.78
C ILE A 157 6.09 -5.45 0.73
N LEU A 158 5.47 -4.36 1.14
CA LEU A 158 4.04 -4.14 1.11
C LEU A 158 3.77 -2.79 0.46
N LEU A 159 3.38 -2.82 -0.81
CA LEU A 159 2.94 -1.64 -1.53
C LEU A 159 1.43 -1.44 -1.37
N PRO A 160 0.91 -0.23 -1.54
CA PRO A 160 -0.52 0.08 -1.37
C PRO A 160 -1.43 -0.79 -2.25
N GLU A 161 -0.93 -1.20 -3.40
CA GLU A 161 -1.63 -2.03 -4.38
C GLU A 161 -2.08 -3.37 -3.82
N CYS A 162 -1.36 -3.91 -2.83
CA CYS A 162 -1.72 -5.19 -2.21
C CYS A 162 -2.79 -5.06 -1.12
N LEU A 163 -3.31 -3.87 -0.83
CA LEU A 163 -4.34 -3.62 0.19
C LEU A 163 -3.97 -4.22 1.56
N TRP A 164 -2.72 -4.06 1.99
CA TRP A 164 -2.26 -4.59 3.27
C TRP A 164 -2.84 -3.84 4.48
N TYR A 165 -3.46 -2.70 4.25
CA TYR A 165 -4.27 -1.96 5.22
C TYR A 165 -5.63 -1.58 4.61
N LEU A 166 -6.59 -1.26 5.48
CA LEU A 166 -7.92 -0.85 5.06
C LEU A 166 -7.87 0.46 4.27
N SER A 167 -8.55 0.48 3.12
CA SER A 167 -8.68 1.62 2.23
C SER A 167 -10.16 1.89 1.95
N ALA A 168 -10.56 3.14 1.85
CA ALA A 168 -11.87 3.53 1.33
C ALA A 168 -11.85 3.73 -0.20
N VAL A 169 -10.65 3.74 -0.78
CA VAL A 169 -10.46 3.88 -2.22
C VAL A 169 -10.35 2.49 -2.87
N PRO A 170 -11.10 2.22 -3.92
CA PRO A 170 -10.98 0.95 -4.65
C PRO A 170 -9.57 0.78 -5.23
N PRO A 171 -9.04 -0.46 -5.26
CA PRO A 171 -7.66 -0.71 -5.71
C PRO A 171 -7.42 -0.33 -7.17
N VAL A 172 -8.45 -0.42 -8.00
CA VAL A 172 -8.42 -0.09 -9.43
C VAL A 172 -9.70 0.64 -9.80
N ASN A 173 -9.56 1.69 -10.61
CA ASN A 173 -10.72 2.28 -11.28
C ASN A 173 -11.01 1.46 -12.55
N LEU A 174 -12.08 0.65 -12.52
CA LEU A 174 -12.41 -0.26 -13.62
C LEU A 174 -12.84 0.45 -14.90
N GLN A 175 -13.30 1.71 -14.81
CA GLN A 175 -13.67 2.52 -15.98
C GLN A 175 -12.44 3.17 -16.63
N MET A 176 -11.49 3.58 -15.79
CA MET A 176 -10.23 4.20 -16.22
C MET A 176 -9.05 3.63 -15.43
N PRO A 177 -8.56 2.42 -15.75
CA PRO A 177 -7.52 1.74 -14.98
C PRO A 177 -6.20 2.53 -14.87
N SER A 178 -5.93 3.41 -15.80
CA SER A 178 -4.77 4.31 -15.77
C SER A 178 -4.88 5.43 -14.74
N MET A 179 -6.11 5.76 -14.31
CA MET A 179 -6.36 6.77 -13.29
C MET A 179 -6.58 6.11 -11.95
N LYS A 180 -5.79 6.52 -10.96
CA LYS A 180 -5.95 6.05 -9.58
C LYS A 180 -6.63 7.12 -8.77
N ASP A 181 -7.75 6.74 -8.17
CA ASP A 181 -8.32 7.53 -7.08
C ASP A 181 -7.41 7.42 -5.85
N PHE A 182 -7.38 8.45 -5.04
CA PHE A 182 -6.73 8.43 -3.74
C PHE A 182 -7.42 9.42 -2.78
N ASP A 183 -7.35 9.09 -1.50
CA ASP A 183 -7.70 9.99 -0.41
C ASP A 183 -6.43 10.36 0.35
N PHE A 184 -6.42 11.56 0.93
CA PHE A 184 -5.36 11.96 1.82
C PHE A 184 -5.74 11.58 3.25
N THR A 185 -4.93 10.71 3.86
CA THR A 185 -5.15 10.15 5.20
C THR A 185 -3.96 10.49 6.10
N ASP A 186 -4.24 10.88 7.34
CA ASP A 186 -3.23 10.98 8.40
C ASP A 186 -2.85 9.58 8.87
N TYR A 187 -1.69 9.09 8.39
CA TYR A 187 -1.18 7.77 8.74
C TYR A 187 -0.20 7.85 9.91
N GLN A 188 -0.38 6.95 10.88
CA GLN A 188 0.60 6.62 11.90
C GLN A 188 0.83 5.11 11.87
N LEU A 189 2.08 4.68 11.76
CA LEU A 189 2.45 3.27 11.66
C LEU A 189 3.45 2.93 12.75
N GLU A 190 3.14 1.96 13.59
CA GLU A 190 4.06 1.33 14.53
C GLU A 190 4.37 -0.09 14.04
N VAL A 191 5.64 -0.43 13.93
CA VAL A 191 6.11 -1.76 13.50
C VAL A 191 6.84 -2.40 14.65
N GLU A 192 6.28 -3.48 15.20
CA GLU A 192 6.81 -4.20 16.36
C GLU A 192 7.56 -5.48 15.94
N GLY A 193 8.54 -5.90 16.76
CA GLY A 193 9.19 -7.20 16.65
C GLY A 193 10.09 -7.37 15.42
N GLN A 194 10.74 -6.29 14.96
CA GLN A 194 11.66 -6.31 13.82
C GLN A 194 13.06 -5.82 14.24
N GLU A 195 13.53 -6.31 15.39
CA GLU A 195 14.85 -5.97 15.93
C GLU A 195 15.95 -6.37 14.93
N GLY A 196 16.92 -5.48 14.73
CA GLY A 196 18.06 -5.70 13.84
C GLY A 196 17.78 -5.48 12.37
N LYS A 197 16.53 -5.31 11.95
CA LYS A 197 16.18 -5.02 10.53
C LYS A 197 15.98 -3.53 10.29
N ALA A 198 16.24 -3.12 9.08
CA ALA A 198 15.78 -1.82 8.59
C ALA A 198 14.27 -1.91 8.32
N VAL A 199 13.53 -0.97 8.87
CA VAL A 199 12.12 -0.74 8.58
C VAL A 199 12.03 0.59 7.85
N ILE A 200 11.33 0.62 6.73
CA ILE A 200 11.26 1.78 5.84
C ILE A 200 9.80 2.02 5.48
N SER A 201 9.34 3.22 5.76
CA SER A 201 8.00 3.71 5.40
C SER A 201 8.06 5.21 5.12
N GLN A 202 6.92 5.81 4.81
CA GLN A 202 6.82 7.27 4.63
C GLN A 202 6.66 7.98 5.97
N GLY A 203 7.29 9.13 6.10
CA GLY A 203 7.20 10.02 7.26
C GLY A 203 8.44 10.11 8.10
N CYS A 204 8.31 10.75 9.27
CA CYS A 204 9.35 10.86 10.26
C CYS A 204 9.42 9.57 11.08
N MET A 205 10.61 8.98 11.13
CA MET A 205 10.87 7.74 11.87
C MET A 205 11.29 8.06 13.30
N GLU A 206 10.69 7.35 14.25
CA GLU A 206 11.09 7.33 15.64
C GLU A 206 11.27 5.91 16.13
N ARG A 207 12.29 5.66 16.97
CA ARG A 207 12.48 4.39 17.67
C ARG A 207 12.00 4.50 19.10
N ASN A 208 11.24 3.51 19.54
CA ASN A 208 10.80 3.36 20.92
C ASN A 208 11.09 1.95 21.44
N GLU A 209 10.74 1.66 22.67
CA GLU A 209 10.97 0.34 23.30
C GLU A 209 10.20 -0.80 22.64
N LYS A 210 9.12 -0.51 21.91
CA LYS A 210 8.27 -1.50 21.24
C LYS A 210 8.67 -1.77 19.80
N GLY A 211 9.38 -0.81 19.16
CA GLY A 211 9.75 -0.94 17.79
C GLY A 211 10.05 0.39 17.08
N ILE A 212 9.60 0.51 15.86
CA ILE A 212 9.81 1.68 15.00
C ILE A 212 8.45 2.27 14.64
N SER A 213 8.30 3.57 14.83
CA SER A 213 7.08 4.31 14.46
C SER A 213 7.36 5.32 13.35
N TYR A 214 6.35 5.54 12.54
CA TYR A 214 6.31 6.55 11.48
C TYR A 214 5.11 7.44 11.67
N SER A 215 5.31 8.75 11.57
CA SER A 215 4.27 9.77 11.56
C SER A 215 4.53 10.80 10.48
N ASN A 216 3.49 11.45 10.01
CA ASN A 216 3.58 12.40 8.93
C ASN A 216 3.05 13.77 9.35
N ALA A 217 3.72 14.85 8.95
CA ALA A 217 3.27 16.22 9.20
C ALA A 217 2.02 16.58 8.36
N HIS A 218 1.83 15.90 7.24
CA HIS A 218 0.71 16.10 6.31
C HIS A 218 0.10 14.76 5.93
N PRO A 219 -1.22 14.74 5.66
CA PRO A 219 -1.88 13.53 5.17
C PRO A 219 -1.24 13.02 3.87
N LEU A 220 -1.12 11.71 3.74
CA LEU A 220 -0.55 11.04 2.59
C LEU A 220 -1.62 10.32 1.77
N PRO A 221 -1.43 10.21 0.44
CA PRO A 221 -2.37 9.48 -0.40
C PRO A 221 -2.28 7.95 -0.18
N ARG A 222 -1.12 7.45 0.24
CA ARG A 222 -0.85 6.01 0.38
C ARG A 222 0.34 5.77 1.30
N LEU A 223 0.43 4.52 1.82
CA LEU A 223 1.51 4.09 2.69
C LEU A 223 2.14 2.77 2.18
N SER A 224 3.46 2.71 2.12
CA SER A 224 4.23 1.50 1.82
C SER A 224 5.02 1.07 3.04
N LEU A 225 5.37 -0.22 3.12
CA LEU A 225 6.23 -0.75 4.18
C LEU A 225 7.25 -1.70 3.58
N CYS A 226 8.53 -1.45 3.85
CA CYS A 226 9.61 -2.36 3.54
C CYS A 226 10.38 -2.71 4.81
N ILE A 227 10.67 -4.00 5.00
CA ILE A 227 11.43 -4.51 6.14
C ILE A 227 12.48 -5.48 5.62
N GLY A 228 13.72 -5.38 6.09
CA GLY A 228 14.77 -6.30 5.67
C GLY A 228 16.15 -5.90 6.17
N ASP A 229 17.13 -6.75 5.83
CA ASP A 229 18.54 -6.50 6.13
C ASP A 229 19.13 -5.57 5.06
N TYR A 230 18.59 -4.34 4.98
CA TYR A 230 19.03 -3.34 4.01
C TYR A 230 20.27 -2.59 4.50
N GLU A 231 21.22 -2.38 3.60
CA GLU A 231 22.24 -1.36 3.73
C GLU A 231 21.70 -0.03 3.17
N GLN A 232 22.20 1.07 3.71
CA GLN A 232 21.81 2.40 3.28
C GLN A 232 23.03 3.20 2.83
N LYS A 233 22.90 3.85 1.68
CA LYS A 233 23.81 4.92 1.26
C LYS A 233 23.06 6.22 1.19
N THR A 234 23.58 7.24 1.86
CA THR A 234 22.97 8.58 1.91
C THR A 234 23.88 9.59 1.24
N ILE A 235 23.30 10.47 0.44
CA ILE A 235 23.95 11.63 -0.14
C ILE A 235 23.18 12.87 0.32
N THR A 236 23.87 13.85 0.88
CA THR A 236 23.25 15.11 1.30
C THR A 236 23.66 16.21 0.33
N VAL A 237 22.66 16.92 -0.19
CA VAL A 237 22.83 18.07 -1.07
C VAL A 237 22.05 19.23 -0.45
N ASP A 238 22.78 20.26 -0.02
CA ASP A 238 22.25 21.38 0.75
C ASP A 238 21.49 20.90 2.01
N SER A 239 20.19 21.14 2.10
CA SER A 239 19.33 20.67 3.23
C SER A 239 18.60 19.35 2.96
N LEU A 240 18.79 18.75 1.77
CA LEU A 240 18.11 17.54 1.35
C LEU A 240 19.01 16.32 1.47
N SER A 241 18.49 15.26 2.06
CA SER A 241 19.17 13.96 2.15
C SER A 241 18.46 12.93 1.30
N PHE A 242 19.21 12.27 0.42
CA PHE A 242 18.73 11.20 -0.45
C PHE A 242 19.31 9.88 0.03
N GLY A 243 18.42 8.94 0.40
CA GLY A 243 18.82 7.61 0.85
C GLY A 243 18.44 6.54 -0.17
N VAL A 244 19.40 5.66 -0.51
CA VAL A 244 19.14 4.45 -1.27
C VAL A 244 19.33 3.27 -0.35
N TYR A 245 18.32 2.41 -0.27
CA TYR A 245 18.36 1.17 0.49
C TYR A 245 18.52 0.00 -0.48
N TYR A 246 19.47 -0.90 -0.20
CA TYR A 246 19.76 -2.05 -1.03
C TYR A 246 20.16 -3.25 -0.18
N PHE A 247 20.01 -4.45 -0.71
CA PHE A 247 20.49 -5.66 -0.03
C PHE A 247 22.01 -5.77 -0.08
N PRO A 248 22.65 -6.33 0.94
CA PRO A 248 24.09 -6.59 0.93
C PRO A 248 24.54 -7.28 -0.37
N GLY A 249 25.58 -6.74 -1.00
CA GLY A 249 26.09 -7.23 -2.27
C GLY A 249 25.30 -6.83 -3.53
N HIS A 250 24.24 -6.05 -3.39
CA HIS A 250 23.43 -5.54 -4.52
C HIS A 250 23.60 -4.03 -4.71
N ASP A 251 24.81 -3.53 -4.47
CA ASP A 251 25.15 -2.11 -4.53
C ASP A 251 25.56 -1.62 -5.93
N PHE A 252 25.42 -2.45 -6.96
CA PHE A 252 25.76 -2.13 -8.34
C PHE A 252 25.05 -0.88 -8.86
N TRP A 253 23.81 -0.66 -8.48
CA TRP A 253 23.06 0.55 -8.80
C TRP A 253 23.74 1.82 -8.32
N VAL A 254 24.30 1.75 -7.13
CA VAL A 254 24.96 2.88 -6.48
C VAL A 254 26.34 3.14 -7.07
N LYS A 255 27.00 2.08 -7.55
CA LYS A 255 28.31 2.15 -8.20
C LYS A 255 28.23 2.63 -9.64
N ASP A 256 27.26 2.08 -10.41
CA ASP A 256 27.16 2.33 -11.85
C ASP A 256 26.55 3.70 -12.17
N HIS A 257 25.64 4.19 -11.34
CA HIS A 257 24.98 5.46 -11.61
C HIS A 257 25.70 6.69 -11.09
N ARG A 258 26.92 6.52 -10.50
CA ARG A 258 27.78 7.61 -10.04
C ARG A 258 26.99 8.82 -9.53
N LEU A 259 26.05 8.56 -8.63
CA LEU A 259 25.27 9.61 -7.99
C LEU A 259 26.25 10.50 -7.22
N SER A 260 26.79 11.50 -7.92
CA SER A 260 27.57 12.56 -7.28
C SER A 260 26.60 13.60 -6.74
N SER A 261 27.02 14.30 -5.70
CA SER A 261 26.28 15.45 -5.17
C SER A 261 26.00 16.49 -6.25
N ASP A 262 26.91 16.67 -7.21
CA ASP A 262 26.76 17.62 -8.32
C ASP A 262 25.70 17.19 -9.33
N SER A 263 25.63 15.89 -9.66
CA SER A 263 24.60 15.35 -10.56
C SER A 263 23.20 15.46 -9.93
N LEU A 264 23.07 15.23 -8.62
CA LEU A 264 21.83 15.41 -7.90
C LEU A 264 21.43 16.88 -7.80
N ARG A 265 22.39 17.79 -7.58
CA ARG A 265 22.15 19.24 -7.52
C ARG A 265 21.61 19.77 -8.85
N LEU A 266 22.17 19.33 -9.99
CA LEU A 266 21.67 19.66 -11.32
C LEU A 266 20.26 19.13 -11.56
N LEU A 267 19.97 17.87 -11.20
CA LEU A 267 18.63 17.28 -11.32
C LEU A 267 17.59 18.03 -10.49
N ILE A 268 17.95 18.42 -9.27
CA ILE A 268 17.03 19.15 -8.37
C ILE A 268 16.79 20.56 -8.90
N SER A 269 17.83 21.27 -9.34
CA SER A 269 17.68 22.61 -9.90
C SER A 269 16.81 22.60 -11.16
N ASP A 270 16.92 21.59 -12.01
CA ASP A 270 16.09 21.44 -13.20
C ASP A 270 14.62 21.11 -12.91
N GLN A 271 14.34 20.44 -11.77
CA GLN A 271 12.97 20.01 -11.43
C GLN A 271 12.22 21.02 -10.53
N LEU A 272 12.93 21.80 -9.76
CA LEU A 272 12.35 22.74 -8.80
C LEU A 272 12.39 24.21 -9.26
N GLY A 273 13.07 24.50 -10.37
CA GLY A 273 13.14 25.85 -10.98
C GLY A 273 14.09 26.76 -10.25
#